data_12ef4ff28626b421b307ade1842f164e
#
_entry.id   12ef4ff28626b421b307ade1842f164e
#
_cell.length_a   1.000
_cell.length_b   1.000
_cell.length_c   1.000
_cell.angle_alpha   90.00
_cell.angle_beta   90.00
_cell.angle_gamma   90.00
#
_symmetry.space_group_name_H-M   'P 1'
#
loop_
_entity.id
_entity.type
_entity.pdbx_description
1 polymer ?
#
loop_
_entity_poly.entity_id
_entity_poly.type
_entity_poly.pdbx_seq_one_letter_code
_entity_poly.pdbx_strand_id
1 'polypeptide(L)'
;LEGTFTGTLEIAYKKGNRVSAVSSPFICTATAPNISVKTAPTYFSPDNDGVADDLFIQLGCSSMAEIKDWSFEIKDPKNKTFWKTSGKNQITERIIWDGLSNVQKDSNGKAERVQSATDYPYEFTVCDNLGMSSVVKGIIPVDVLVIREGNVLKMAVPSIIFLADEAEFQEVSEKLSQEQVNKNIQILNRIAEILKKFPDYSVTIQGHANRLSDNIDEETIDNPREWGRALGPLSKERADAIKVY
;
A
#
# COMPACT_ATOMS: atom_id res chain seq x y z
N LEU A 1 19.18 -18.89 -28.44
CA LEU A 1 18.15 -19.03 -29.48
C LEU A 1 16.80 -18.94 -28.80
N GLU A 2 15.95 -17.98 -29.22
CA GLU A 2 14.60 -17.82 -28.72
C GLU A 2 13.61 -17.85 -29.89
N GLY A 3 12.45 -18.44 -29.71
CA GLY A 3 11.41 -18.52 -30.73
C GLY A 3 10.59 -19.79 -30.69
N THR A 4 9.77 -19.99 -31.70
CA THR A 4 8.98 -21.20 -31.89
C THR A 4 9.74 -22.15 -32.81
N PHE A 5 9.93 -23.38 -32.38
CA PHE A 5 10.70 -24.40 -33.07
C PHE A 5 9.86 -25.64 -33.31
N THR A 6 10.28 -26.42 -34.33
CA THR A 6 9.79 -27.78 -34.55
C THR A 6 11.02 -28.72 -34.62
N GLY A 7 10.92 -29.88 -34.02
CA GLY A 7 11.92 -30.91 -34.12
C GLY A 7 11.58 -31.87 -35.25
N THR A 8 12.57 -32.25 -36.09
CA THR A 8 12.42 -33.26 -37.11
C THR A 8 13.30 -34.45 -36.78
N LEU A 9 12.71 -35.63 -36.69
CA LEU A 9 13.42 -36.89 -36.54
C LEU A 9 13.44 -37.61 -37.91
N GLU A 10 14.63 -37.88 -38.43
CA GLU A 10 14.80 -38.72 -39.62
C GLU A 10 15.47 -40.06 -39.26
N ILE A 11 14.90 -41.14 -39.70
CA ILE A 11 15.44 -42.47 -39.52
C ILE A 11 15.76 -43.05 -40.89
N ALA A 12 17.05 -43.34 -41.10
CA ALA A 12 17.52 -44.01 -42.35
C ALA A 12 17.80 -45.49 -42.08
N TYR A 13 17.14 -46.38 -42.81
CA TYR A 13 17.35 -47.80 -42.72
C TYR A 13 18.50 -48.25 -43.62
N LYS A 14 19.21 -49.32 -43.27
CA LYS A 14 20.35 -49.86 -44.03
C LYS A 14 20.04 -50.19 -45.50
N LYS A 15 18.75 -50.41 -45.81
CA LYS A 15 18.30 -50.67 -47.22
C LYS A 15 17.85 -49.39 -47.97
N GLY A 16 18.19 -48.20 -47.47
CA GLY A 16 17.93 -46.94 -48.17
C GLY A 16 16.55 -46.29 -47.89
N ASN A 17 15.65 -46.97 -47.20
CA ASN A 17 14.37 -46.37 -46.83
C ASN A 17 14.57 -45.32 -45.75
N ARG A 18 13.86 -44.19 -45.84
CA ARG A 18 13.85 -43.11 -44.84
C ARG A 18 12.46 -42.83 -44.37
N VAL A 19 12.31 -42.54 -43.09
CA VAL A 19 11.07 -42.12 -42.45
C VAL A 19 11.36 -40.87 -41.65
N SER A 20 10.50 -39.87 -41.74
CA SER A 20 10.59 -38.64 -40.96
C SER A 20 9.34 -38.42 -40.11
N ALA A 21 9.53 -37.84 -38.96
CA ALA A 21 8.46 -37.35 -38.08
C ALA A 21 8.81 -35.95 -37.62
N VAL A 22 7.80 -35.08 -37.56
CA VAL A 22 7.95 -33.69 -37.13
C VAL A 22 7.16 -33.51 -35.82
N SER A 23 7.77 -32.89 -34.83
CA SER A 23 7.09 -32.56 -33.56
C SER A 23 6.02 -31.48 -33.75
N SER A 24 5.10 -31.37 -32.82
CA SER A 24 4.33 -30.12 -32.66
C SER A 24 5.27 -28.95 -32.39
N PRO A 25 4.90 -27.73 -32.77
CA PRO A 25 5.67 -26.53 -32.43
C PRO A 25 5.84 -26.39 -30.92
N PHE A 26 7.02 -25.99 -30.48
CA PHE A 26 7.31 -25.69 -29.08
C PHE A 26 8.06 -24.37 -28.96
N ILE A 27 7.84 -23.69 -27.84
CA ILE A 27 8.49 -22.39 -27.53
C ILE A 27 9.78 -22.67 -26.78
N CYS A 28 10.85 -22.01 -27.20
CA CYS A 28 12.13 -21.96 -26.50
C CYS A 28 12.44 -20.50 -26.19
N THR A 29 12.51 -20.14 -24.92
CA THR A 29 12.91 -18.80 -24.45
C THR A 29 13.58 -18.90 -23.09
N ALA A 30 14.52 -18.00 -22.83
CA ALA A 30 15.15 -17.78 -21.53
C ALA A 30 14.73 -16.42 -20.94
N THR A 31 13.82 -15.72 -21.62
CA THR A 31 13.36 -14.40 -21.21
C THR A 31 12.08 -14.52 -20.38
N ALA A 32 12.12 -14.01 -19.14
CA ALA A 32 10.95 -13.94 -18.27
C ALA A 32 9.89 -12.98 -18.82
N PRO A 33 8.61 -13.12 -18.41
CA PRO A 33 7.55 -12.19 -18.80
C PRO A 33 7.93 -10.74 -18.52
N ASN A 34 7.72 -9.84 -19.47
CA ASN A 34 7.86 -8.39 -19.24
C ASN A 34 6.54 -7.85 -18.71
N ILE A 35 6.56 -7.32 -17.48
CA ILE A 35 5.37 -6.90 -16.77
C ILE A 35 5.45 -5.44 -16.33
N SER A 36 4.29 -4.79 -16.23
CA SER A 36 4.18 -3.41 -15.80
C SER A 36 2.91 -3.17 -14.99
N VAL A 37 2.97 -2.16 -14.12
CA VAL A 37 1.82 -1.67 -13.36
C VAL A 37 1.73 -0.17 -13.55
N LYS A 38 0.52 0.33 -13.83
CA LYS A 38 0.19 1.75 -13.85
C LYS A 38 -0.99 1.99 -12.94
N THR A 39 -0.93 3.03 -12.14
CA THR A 39 -1.99 3.44 -11.22
C THR A 39 -2.45 4.85 -11.51
N ALA A 40 -3.73 5.12 -11.36
CA ALA A 40 -4.34 6.45 -11.46
C ALA A 40 -5.59 6.50 -10.57
N PRO A 41 -5.86 7.61 -9.88
CA PRO A 41 -5.07 8.85 -9.83
C PRO A 41 -3.74 8.70 -9.07
N THR A 42 -2.87 9.72 -9.14
CA THR A 42 -1.59 9.73 -8.40
C THR A 42 -1.80 9.78 -6.89
N TYR A 43 -2.84 10.49 -6.45
CA TYR A 43 -3.29 10.53 -5.07
C TYR A 43 -4.68 9.93 -5.01
N PHE A 44 -4.81 8.86 -4.27
CA PHE A 44 -6.01 8.09 -4.11
C PHE A 44 -6.69 8.46 -2.78
N SER A 45 -7.98 8.83 -2.83
CA SER A 45 -8.73 9.39 -1.70
C SER A 45 -10.11 8.73 -1.57
N PRO A 46 -10.21 7.49 -1.07
CA PRO A 46 -11.47 6.77 -1.01
C PRO A 46 -12.34 7.24 0.18
N ASP A 47 -12.80 8.49 0.17
CA ASP A 47 -13.62 9.10 1.23
C ASP A 47 -15.08 9.37 0.84
N ASN A 48 -15.45 8.96 -0.39
CA ASN A 48 -16.78 9.09 -0.98
C ASN A 48 -17.22 10.55 -1.21
N ASP A 49 -16.30 11.44 -1.52
CA ASP A 49 -16.60 12.82 -1.94
C ASP A 49 -16.85 12.95 -3.45
N GLY A 50 -16.62 11.88 -4.21
CA GLY A 50 -16.75 11.79 -5.65
C GLY A 50 -15.48 12.14 -6.41
N VAL A 51 -14.36 12.38 -5.72
CA VAL A 51 -13.07 12.75 -6.32
C VAL A 51 -11.99 11.78 -5.92
N ALA A 52 -11.46 11.01 -6.87
CA ALA A 52 -10.39 10.05 -6.63
C ALA A 52 -10.74 8.92 -5.63
N ASP A 53 -12.02 8.60 -5.50
CA ASP A 53 -12.52 7.53 -4.64
C ASP A 53 -12.12 6.12 -5.10
N ASP A 54 -11.87 5.96 -6.39
CA ASP A 54 -11.46 4.71 -7.01
C ASP A 54 -10.03 4.80 -7.55
N LEU A 55 -9.22 3.79 -7.25
CA LEU A 55 -7.92 3.61 -7.86
C LEU A 55 -8.03 2.65 -9.05
N PHE A 56 -7.67 3.14 -10.23
CA PHE A 56 -7.54 2.32 -11.44
C PHE A 56 -6.12 1.75 -11.49
N ILE A 57 -6.01 0.42 -11.50
CA ILE A 57 -4.75 -0.31 -11.61
C ILE A 57 -4.75 -1.03 -12.95
N GLN A 58 -3.82 -0.68 -13.81
CA GLN A 58 -3.62 -1.33 -15.11
C GLN A 58 -2.42 -2.25 -15.03
N LEU A 59 -2.64 -3.54 -15.28
CA LEU A 59 -1.62 -4.57 -15.31
C LEU A 59 -1.26 -4.86 -16.76
N GLY A 60 0.01 -4.73 -17.10
CA GLY A 60 0.55 -5.06 -18.42
C GLY A 60 1.45 -6.30 -18.34
N CYS A 61 1.33 -7.17 -19.36
CA CYS A 61 2.22 -8.32 -19.52
C CYS A 61 2.48 -8.58 -20.98
N SER A 62 3.72 -8.88 -21.31
CA SER A 62 4.16 -9.40 -22.61
C SER A 62 5.10 -10.58 -22.36
N SER A 63 4.76 -11.75 -22.91
CA SER A 63 5.54 -12.99 -22.77
C SER A 63 5.48 -13.78 -24.08
N MET A 64 6.57 -14.48 -24.39
CA MET A 64 6.58 -15.46 -25.49
C MET A 64 5.91 -16.77 -25.08
N ALA A 65 6.06 -17.18 -23.83
CA ALA A 65 5.41 -18.36 -23.26
C ALA A 65 4.04 -17.99 -22.69
N GLU A 66 3.14 -18.96 -22.66
CA GLU A 66 1.82 -18.79 -22.01
C GLU A 66 1.99 -18.54 -20.52
N ILE A 67 1.15 -17.67 -19.97
CA ILE A 67 1.13 -17.38 -18.56
C ILE A 67 0.51 -18.57 -17.82
N LYS A 68 1.19 -19.04 -16.79
CA LYS A 68 0.72 -20.09 -15.91
C LYS A 68 -0.16 -19.54 -14.79
N ASP A 69 0.38 -18.59 -14.05
CA ASP A 69 -0.31 -17.93 -12.95
C ASP A 69 0.22 -16.52 -12.73
N TRP A 70 -0.59 -15.70 -12.07
CA TRP A 70 -0.24 -14.34 -11.68
C TRP A 70 -0.94 -13.96 -10.37
N SER A 71 -0.36 -12.99 -9.66
CA SER A 71 -0.94 -12.40 -8.45
C SER A 71 -0.61 -10.93 -8.36
N PHE A 72 -1.58 -10.15 -7.86
CA PHE A 72 -1.40 -8.76 -7.47
C PHE A 72 -1.81 -8.61 -6.01
N GLU A 73 -0.89 -8.11 -5.19
CA GLU A 73 -1.05 -7.97 -3.75
C GLU A 73 -0.74 -6.54 -3.31
N ILE A 74 -1.61 -5.96 -2.48
CA ILE A 74 -1.39 -4.70 -1.78
C ILE A 74 -1.17 -5.03 -0.32
N LYS A 75 -0.14 -4.45 0.30
CA LYS A 75 0.22 -4.66 1.71
C LYS A 75 -0.10 -3.42 2.54
N ASP A 76 -0.42 -3.64 3.80
CA ASP A 76 -0.56 -2.55 4.77
C ASP A 76 0.82 -2.00 5.19
N PRO A 77 0.88 -0.89 5.94
CA PRO A 77 2.13 -0.31 6.44
C PRO A 77 2.93 -1.25 7.35
N LYS A 78 2.29 -2.30 7.88
CA LYS A 78 2.94 -3.35 8.68
C LYS A 78 3.40 -4.53 7.84
N ASN A 79 3.37 -4.39 6.51
CA ASN A 79 3.76 -5.40 5.52
C ASN A 79 2.90 -6.68 5.55
N LYS A 80 1.65 -6.60 6.02
CA LYS A 80 0.67 -7.68 5.94
C LYS A 80 -0.20 -7.50 4.69
N THR A 81 -0.65 -8.61 4.11
CA THR A 81 -1.60 -8.59 2.98
C THR A 81 -2.85 -7.80 3.38
N PHE A 82 -3.13 -6.75 2.65
CA PHE A 82 -4.32 -5.93 2.81
C PHE A 82 -5.38 -6.26 1.77
N TRP A 83 -4.95 -6.33 0.50
CA TRP A 83 -5.82 -6.70 -0.61
C TRP A 83 -5.06 -7.57 -1.60
N LYS A 84 -5.73 -8.55 -2.21
CA LYS A 84 -5.10 -9.42 -3.20
C LYS A 84 -6.07 -9.92 -4.24
N THR A 85 -5.54 -10.15 -5.43
CA THR A 85 -6.21 -10.88 -6.51
C THR A 85 -5.18 -11.75 -7.24
N SER A 86 -5.64 -12.80 -7.88
CA SER A 86 -4.78 -13.73 -8.63
C SER A 86 -5.58 -14.44 -9.71
N GLY A 87 -4.89 -15.01 -10.68
CA GLY A 87 -5.51 -15.76 -11.75
C GLY A 87 -4.56 -16.71 -12.44
N LYS A 88 -5.07 -17.43 -13.43
CA LYS A 88 -4.31 -18.36 -14.28
C LYS A 88 -4.54 -18.01 -15.75
N ASN A 89 -3.56 -18.31 -16.57
CA ASN A 89 -3.55 -18.16 -18.04
C ASN A 89 -3.66 -16.70 -18.51
N GLN A 90 -4.77 -16.03 -18.20
CA GLN A 90 -5.01 -14.66 -18.64
C GLN A 90 -4.93 -13.68 -17.48
N ILE A 91 -4.22 -12.57 -17.67
CA ILE A 91 -4.11 -11.50 -16.69
C ILE A 91 -5.31 -10.57 -16.80
N THR A 92 -5.87 -10.18 -15.65
CA THR A 92 -6.86 -9.12 -15.58
C THR A 92 -6.18 -7.78 -15.83
N GLU A 93 -6.39 -7.20 -17.01
CA GLU A 93 -5.69 -5.98 -17.41
C GLU A 93 -6.05 -4.77 -16.58
N ARG A 94 -7.28 -4.71 -16.05
CA ARG A 94 -7.79 -3.55 -15.32
C ARG A 94 -8.46 -3.98 -14.02
N ILE A 95 -8.02 -3.39 -12.92
CA ILE A 95 -8.59 -3.52 -11.58
C ILE A 95 -9.07 -2.13 -11.14
N ILE A 96 -10.24 -2.08 -10.52
CA ILE A 96 -10.76 -0.90 -9.82
C ILE A 96 -10.78 -1.24 -8.34
N TRP A 97 -10.10 -0.43 -7.52
CA TRP A 97 -10.00 -0.65 -6.09
C TRP A 97 -10.52 0.56 -5.31
N ASP A 98 -11.44 0.32 -4.41
CA ASP A 98 -12.16 1.30 -3.59
C ASP A 98 -11.49 1.56 -2.22
N GLY A 99 -10.26 1.08 -2.03
CA GLY A 99 -9.54 1.24 -0.76
C GLY A 99 -10.00 0.32 0.36
N LEU A 100 -10.89 -0.64 0.09
CA LEU A 100 -11.29 -1.64 1.06
C LEU A 100 -10.43 -2.90 0.95
N SER A 101 -10.13 -3.48 2.11
CA SER A 101 -9.45 -4.75 2.21
C SER A 101 -10.39 -5.91 1.85
N ASN A 102 -9.90 -6.90 1.10
CA ASN A 102 -10.59 -8.17 0.94
C ASN A 102 -10.03 -9.29 1.85
N VAL A 103 -9.08 -8.95 2.72
CA VAL A 103 -8.40 -9.88 3.63
C VAL A 103 -8.57 -9.48 5.09
N GLN A 104 -8.41 -8.20 5.40
CA GLN A 104 -8.45 -7.67 6.77
C GLN A 104 -9.83 -7.10 7.10
N LYS A 105 -10.20 -7.16 8.39
CA LYS A 105 -11.46 -6.63 8.91
C LYS A 105 -11.19 -5.70 10.07
N ASP A 106 -12.02 -4.66 10.19
CA ASP A 106 -12.04 -3.74 11.32
C ASP A 106 -12.59 -4.40 12.60
N SER A 107 -12.60 -3.66 13.70
CA SER A 107 -13.14 -4.11 15.00
C SER A 107 -14.62 -4.50 14.96
N ASN A 108 -15.37 -4.05 13.94
CA ASN A 108 -16.80 -4.33 13.74
C ASN A 108 -17.03 -5.49 12.75
N GLY A 109 -15.96 -6.13 12.26
CA GLY A 109 -16.02 -7.24 11.30
C GLY A 109 -16.30 -6.83 9.86
N LYS A 110 -16.28 -5.52 9.55
CA LYS A 110 -16.37 -5.00 8.19
C LYS A 110 -15.00 -4.98 7.51
N ALA A 111 -14.97 -4.94 6.17
CA ALA A 111 -13.73 -4.76 5.44
C ALA A 111 -12.98 -3.52 5.95
N GLU A 112 -11.70 -3.69 6.29
CA GLU A 112 -10.87 -2.58 6.75
C GLU A 112 -10.63 -1.61 5.58
N ARG A 113 -10.69 -0.31 5.85
CA ARG A 113 -10.40 0.74 4.87
C ARG A 113 -8.94 1.18 5.02
N VAL A 114 -8.35 1.61 3.91
CA VAL A 114 -7.01 2.22 3.94
C VAL A 114 -6.94 3.38 4.93
N GLN A 115 -5.77 3.54 5.52
CA GLN A 115 -5.48 4.63 6.45
C GLN A 115 -5.11 5.90 5.66
N SER A 116 -5.60 7.03 6.17
CA SER A 116 -5.33 8.36 5.64
C SER A 116 -3.84 8.69 5.61
N ALA A 117 -3.38 9.39 4.58
CA ALA A 117 -2.00 9.85 4.38
C ALA A 117 -0.95 8.75 4.60
N THR A 118 -1.23 7.56 4.06
CA THR A 118 -0.41 6.37 4.30
C THR A 118 -0.10 5.67 2.99
N ASP A 119 1.13 5.18 2.86
CA ASP A 119 1.61 4.45 1.70
C ASP A 119 1.29 2.96 1.80
N TYR A 120 0.75 2.40 0.72
CA TYR A 120 0.43 0.99 0.57
C TYR A 120 1.33 0.36 -0.49
N PRO A 121 2.35 -0.43 -0.10
CA PRO A 121 3.19 -1.16 -1.05
C PRO A 121 2.38 -2.19 -1.81
N TYR A 122 2.68 -2.38 -3.09
CA TYR A 122 2.12 -3.45 -3.90
C TYR A 122 3.20 -4.31 -4.54
N GLU A 123 2.82 -5.54 -4.87
CA GLU A 123 3.64 -6.50 -5.60
C GLU A 123 2.80 -7.19 -6.68
N PHE A 124 3.27 -7.15 -7.92
CA PHE A 124 2.70 -7.85 -9.05
C PHE A 124 3.68 -8.93 -9.51
N THR A 125 3.24 -10.18 -9.48
CA THR A 125 4.03 -11.34 -9.85
C THR A 125 3.36 -12.10 -10.98
N VAL A 126 4.13 -12.50 -11.98
CA VAL A 126 3.68 -13.32 -13.09
C VAL A 126 4.66 -14.47 -13.29
N CYS A 127 4.13 -15.68 -13.46
CA CYS A 127 4.88 -16.88 -13.79
C CYS A 127 4.36 -17.48 -15.10
N ASP A 128 5.25 -17.89 -16.00
CA ASP A 128 4.89 -18.56 -17.24
C ASP A 128 4.95 -20.10 -17.12
N ASN A 129 4.49 -20.79 -18.16
CA ASN A 129 4.48 -22.26 -18.22
C ASN A 129 5.87 -22.89 -18.32
N LEU A 130 6.91 -22.11 -18.60
CA LEU A 130 8.31 -22.54 -18.62
C LEU A 130 8.99 -22.37 -17.24
N GLY A 131 8.26 -21.79 -16.25
CA GLY A 131 8.76 -21.58 -14.90
C GLY A 131 9.54 -20.27 -14.71
N MET A 132 9.56 -19.39 -15.72
CA MET A 132 10.16 -18.08 -15.61
C MET A 132 9.18 -17.13 -14.90
N SER A 133 9.69 -16.29 -13.99
CA SER A 133 8.85 -15.36 -13.23
C SER A 133 9.41 -13.95 -13.23
N SER A 134 8.50 -13.00 -13.16
CA SER A 134 8.80 -11.56 -13.00
C SER A 134 8.01 -10.96 -11.87
N VAL A 135 8.60 -9.96 -11.21
CA VAL A 135 7.99 -9.24 -10.09
C VAL A 135 8.17 -7.75 -10.31
N VAL A 136 7.08 -6.98 -10.17
CA VAL A 136 7.09 -5.51 -10.12
C VAL A 136 6.54 -5.07 -8.78
N LYS A 137 7.23 -4.15 -8.12
CA LYS A 137 6.84 -3.54 -6.85
C LYS A 137 6.68 -2.05 -7.01
N GLY A 138 5.77 -1.47 -6.22
CA GLY A 138 5.56 -0.04 -6.17
C GLY A 138 4.77 0.36 -4.94
N ILE A 139 4.33 1.61 -4.91
CA ILE A 139 3.63 2.19 -3.77
C ILE A 139 2.36 2.88 -4.30
N ILE A 140 1.26 2.72 -3.56
CA ILE A 140 0.02 3.45 -3.74
C ILE A 140 -0.05 4.48 -2.61
N PRO A 141 0.17 5.78 -2.89
CA PRO A 141 0.01 6.81 -1.89
C PRO A 141 -1.49 7.10 -1.68
N VAL A 142 -1.95 6.92 -0.44
CA VAL A 142 -3.30 7.32 -0.03
C VAL A 142 -3.26 8.75 0.49
N ASP A 143 -4.17 9.59 -0.01
CA ASP A 143 -4.29 10.98 0.42
C ASP A 143 -4.91 11.10 1.82
N VAL A 144 -4.94 12.32 2.36
CA VAL A 144 -5.66 12.60 3.60
C VAL A 144 -7.16 12.49 3.33
N LEU A 145 -7.82 11.60 4.06
CA LEU A 145 -9.24 11.32 3.91
C LEU A 145 -10.08 12.29 4.73
N VAL A 146 -11.11 12.87 4.10
CA VAL A 146 -12.07 13.76 4.75
C VAL A 146 -13.42 13.05 4.81
N ILE A 147 -13.71 12.40 5.92
CA ILE A 147 -14.92 11.59 6.10
C ILE A 147 -16.02 12.45 6.71
N ARG A 148 -17.20 12.47 6.07
CA ARG A 148 -18.38 13.14 6.61
C ARG A 148 -19.14 12.22 7.58
N GLU A 149 -19.29 12.67 8.82
CA GLU A 149 -20.16 12.06 9.82
C GLU A 149 -21.26 13.05 10.23
N GLY A 150 -22.44 12.92 9.64
CA GLY A 150 -23.53 13.88 9.83
C GLY A 150 -23.14 15.29 9.34
N ASN A 151 -23.11 16.26 10.25
CA ASN A 151 -22.71 17.64 9.95
C ASN A 151 -21.23 17.95 10.26
N VAL A 152 -20.46 16.94 10.64
CA VAL A 152 -19.04 17.09 10.99
C VAL A 152 -18.20 16.44 9.91
N LEU A 153 -17.14 17.14 9.48
CA LEU A 153 -16.08 16.58 8.65
C LEU A 153 -14.95 16.14 9.58
N LYS A 154 -14.55 14.88 9.48
CA LYS A 154 -13.43 14.31 10.22
C LYS A 154 -12.30 13.99 9.26
N MET A 155 -11.11 14.45 9.58
CA MET A 155 -9.89 14.01 8.91
C MET A 155 -9.24 12.91 9.75
N ALA A 156 -9.14 11.70 9.17
CA ALA A 156 -8.37 10.63 9.77
C ALA A 156 -6.90 10.83 9.38
N VAL A 157 -6.08 11.27 10.31
CA VAL A 157 -4.66 11.55 10.08
C VAL A 157 -3.82 10.45 10.70
N PRO A 158 -2.74 9.97 10.06
CA PRO A 158 -1.80 9.10 10.74
C PRO A 158 -1.16 9.82 11.92
N SER A 159 -0.71 9.06 12.90
CA SER A 159 -0.07 9.62 14.08
C SER A 159 1.13 10.49 13.71
N ILE A 160 1.11 11.74 14.14
CA ILE A 160 2.32 12.56 14.18
C ILE A 160 3.21 11.99 15.28
N ILE A 161 4.46 11.72 14.96
CA ILE A 161 5.43 11.14 15.89
C ILE A 161 6.06 12.29 16.67
N PHE A 162 5.91 12.24 17.99
CA PHE A 162 6.50 13.17 18.94
C PHE A 162 7.66 12.51 19.70
N LEU A 163 8.54 13.32 20.24
CA LEU A 163 9.46 12.83 21.27
C LEU A 163 8.69 12.36 22.52
N ALA A 164 9.24 11.35 23.21
CA ALA A 164 8.65 10.85 24.44
C ALA A 164 8.62 11.96 25.50
N ASP A 165 7.50 12.10 26.22
CA ASP A 165 7.22 13.15 27.20
C ASP A 165 7.24 14.60 26.67
N GLU A 166 7.32 14.80 25.36
CA GLU A 166 7.45 16.13 24.77
C GLU A 166 6.40 16.34 23.67
N ALA A 167 6.19 17.61 23.31
CA ALA A 167 5.38 18.02 22.17
C ALA A 167 6.24 18.39 20.94
N GLU A 168 7.53 18.03 20.96
CA GLU A 168 8.45 18.25 19.85
C GLU A 168 8.27 17.18 18.76
N PHE A 169 8.15 17.62 17.50
CA PHE A 169 7.94 16.75 16.33
C PHE A 169 8.69 17.21 15.08
N GLN A 170 9.41 18.33 15.15
CA GLN A 170 10.08 18.97 14.02
C GLN A 170 11.60 18.87 14.08
N GLU A 171 12.17 18.68 15.26
CA GLU A 171 13.63 18.63 15.44
C GLU A 171 14.15 17.21 15.42
N VAL A 172 15.20 16.99 14.62
CA VAL A 172 15.90 15.71 14.55
C VAL A 172 16.69 15.46 15.83
N SER A 173 16.54 14.27 16.41
CA SER A 173 17.25 13.86 17.61
C SER A 173 17.61 12.37 17.53
N GLU A 174 18.30 11.84 18.54
CA GLU A 174 18.56 10.41 18.63
C GLU A 174 17.28 9.54 18.69
N LYS A 175 16.15 10.13 19.13
CA LYS A 175 14.86 9.46 19.29
C LYS A 175 13.85 9.83 18.20
N LEU A 176 14.12 10.82 17.34
CA LEU A 176 13.28 11.26 16.25
C LEU A 176 14.14 11.44 14.99
N SER A 177 14.07 10.48 14.09
CA SER A 177 14.89 10.47 12.88
C SER A 177 14.47 11.54 11.86
N GLN A 178 15.39 11.92 10.97
CA GLN A 178 15.10 12.86 9.86
C GLN A 178 13.93 12.37 9.00
N GLU A 179 13.80 11.07 8.78
CA GLU A 179 12.69 10.47 8.01
C GLU A 179 11.36 10.69 8.71
N GLN A 180 11.30 10.48 10.03
CA GLN A 180 10.10 10.72 10.84
C GLN A 180 9.69 12.19 10.85
N VAL A 181 10.65 13.10 11.03
CA VAL A 181 10.41 14.55 10.94
C VAL A 181 9.87 14.93 9.57
N ASN A 182 10.51 14.49 8.50
CA ASN A 182 10.06 14.77 7.13
C ASN A 182 8.63 14.26 6.89
N LYS A 183 8.31 13.07 7.39
CA LYS A 183 6.97 12.49 7.29
C LYS A 183 5.94 13.31 8.07
N ASN A 184 6.25 13.73 9.29
CA ASN A 184 5.39 14.62 10.08
C ASN A 184 5.07 15.91 9.30
N ILE A 185 6.10 16.58 8.79
CA ILE A 185 5.98 17.83 8.04
C ILE A 185 5.16 17.63 6.76
N GLN A 186 5.40 16.56 6.03
CA GLN A 186 4.66 16.25 4.80
C GLN A 186 3.16 16.06 5.09
N ILE A 187 2.81 15.32 6.14
CA ILE A 187 1.42 15.11 6.57
C ILE A 187 0.75 16.43 6.94
N LEU A 188 1.40 17.25 7.76
CA LEU A 188 0.86 18.53 8.21
C LEU A 188 0.67 19.53 7.08
N ASN A 189 1.62 19.61 6.15
CA ASN A 189 1.49 20.45 4.96
C ASN A 189 0.30 20.00 4.11
N ARG A 190 0.10 18.68 3.96
CA ARG A 190 -1.05 18.15 3.21
C ARG A 190 -2.37 18.47 3.87
N ILE A 191 -2.45 18.37 5.21
CA ILE A 191 -3.62 18.78 5.99
C ILE A 191 -3.91 20.27 5.77
N ALA A 192 -2.89 21.12 5.86
CA ALA A 192 -3.04 22.57 5.65
C ALA A 192 -3.56 22.90 4.24
N GLU A 193 -3.11 22.19 3.20
CA GLU A 193 -3.65 22.35 1.84
C GLU A 193 -5.13 21.97 1.75
N ILE A 194 -5.53 20.90 2.42
CA ILE A 194 -6.93 20.45 2.45
C ILE A 194 -7.78 21.45 3.21
N LEU A 195 -7.34 21.92 4.38
CA LEU A 195 -8.06 22.91 5.18
C LEU A 195 -8.31 24.22 4.43
N LYS A 196 -7.41 24.64 3.56
CA LYS A 196 -7.60 25.81 2.69
C LYS A 196 -8.81 25.68 1.74
N LYS A 197 -9.25 24.45 1.44
CA LYS A 197 -10.44 24.20 0.63
C LYS A 197 -11.75 24.34 1.42
N PHE A 198 -11.68 24.44 2.76
CA PHE A 198 -12.82 24.50 3.66
C PHE A 198 -12.76 25.76 4.57
N PRO A 199 -12.72 26.99 4.01
CA PRO A 199 -12.48 28.22 4.78
C PRO A 199 -13.61 28.54 5.78
N ASP A 200 -14.81 28.01 5.56
CA ASP A 200 -16.01 28.26 6.40
C ASP A 200 -16.12 27.27 7.57
N TYR A 201 -15.18 26.33 7.72
CA TYR A 201 -15.21 25.32 8.77
C TYR A 201 -14.24 25.68 9.91
N SER A 202 -14.67 25.46 11.15
CA SER A 202 -13.77 25.50 12.30
C SER A 202 -13.08 24.16 12.48
N VAL A 203 -11.81 24.18 12.87
CA VAL A 203 -10.99 22.97 13.07
C VAL A 203 -10.77 22.74 14.56
N THR A 204 -11.06 21.52 15.00
CA THR A 204 -10.70 21.04 16.34
C THR A 204 -9.61 20.00 16.21
N ILE A 205 -8.45 20.24 16.83
CA ILE A 205 -7.33 19.29 16.88
C ILE A 205 -7.41 18.54 18.20
N GLN A 206 -7.44 17.20 18.14
CA GLN A 206 -7.41 16.34 19.31
C GLN A 206 -6.04 15.65 19.38
N GLY A 207 -5.29 15.95 20.42
CA GLY A 207 -4.05 15.25 20.74
C GLY A 207 -4.35 14.01 21.58
N HIS A 208 -3.56 12.96 21.36
CA HIS A 208 -3.57 11.74 22.15
C HIS A 208 -2.16 11.43 22.64
N ALA A 209 -2.05 10.93 23.85
CA ALA A 209 -0.82 10.40 24.40
C ALA A 209 -1.11 9.01 24.99
N ASN A 210 -0.17 8.10 24.82
CA ASN A 210 -0.31 6.72 25.28
C ASN A 210 0.57 6.49 26.49
N ARG A 211 0.11 5.61 27.39
CA ARG A 211 0.90 5.12 28.50
C ARG A 211 2.01 4.21 27.95
N LEU A 212 3.27 4.52 28.27
CA LEU A 212 4.43 3.73 27.87
C LEU A 212 5.07 2.94 29.03
N SER A 213 4.64 3.18 30.29
CA SER A 213 5.16 2.47 31.45
C SER A 213 4.29 1.27 31.79
N ASP A 214 4.91 0.09 31.92
CA ASP A 214 4.26 -1.14 32.41
C ASP A 214 4.12 -1.16 33.94
N ASN A 215 4.75 -0.24 34.66
CA ASN A 215 4.62 -0.12 36.10
C ASN A 215 3.29 0.56 36.47
N ILE A 216 2.35 -0.26 36.88
CA ILE A 216 1.05 0.17 37.38
C ILE A 216 1.17 0.22 38.91
N ASP A 217 1.47 1.38 39.45
CA ASP A 217 1.30 1.68 40.88
C ASP A 217 -0.04 2.40 41.10
N GLU A 218 -0.50 2.47 42.36
CA GLU A 218 -1.80 3.09 42.71
C GLU A 218 -1.87 4.56 42.24
N GLU A 219 -0.77 5.29 42.27
CA GLU A 219 -0.68 6.69 41.85
C GLU A 219 -0.88 6.86 40.33
N THR A 220 -0.50 5.88 39.49
CA THR A 220 -0.61 5.93 38.04
C THR A 220 -1.95 5.44 37.51
N ILE A 221 -2.80 4.79 38.30
CA ILE A 221 -4.17 4.41 37.89
C ILE A 221 -5.01 5.65 37.70
N ASP A 222 -5.00 6.58 38.66
CA ASP A 222 -5.82 7.78 38.64
C ASP A 222 -5.21 8.92 37.84
N ASN A 223 -3.89 8.90 37.59
CA ASN A 223 -3.17 9.91 36.83
C ASN A 223 -2.18 9.26 35.83
N PRO A 224 -2.68 8.68 34.73
CA PRO A 224 -1.84 7.96 33.76
C PRO A 224 -0.81 8.87 33.12
N ARG A 225 0.43 8.38 33.00
CA ARG A 225 1.60 9.10 32.51
C ARG A 225 2.24 8.40 31.30
N GLU A 226 2.81 9.19 30.40
CA GLU A 226 3.81 8.74 29.44
C GLU A 226 5.16 8.98 30.10
N TRP A 227 5.91 7.95 30.45
CA TRP A 227 7.16 8.03 31.21
C TRP A 227 7.02 8.85 32.51
N GLY A 228 7.17 10.16 32.48
CA GLY A 228 7.13 11.05 33.62
C GLY A 228 5.99 12.08 33.61
N ARG A 229 5.33 12.25 32.46
CA ARG A 229 4.31 13.31 32.28
C ARG A 229 2.89 12.77 32.26
N ALA A 230 1.98 13.51 32.88
CA ALA A 230 0.53 13.21 32.84
C ALA A 230 0.00 13.30 31.40
N LEU A 231 -0.79 12.30 30.97
CA LEU A 231 -1.27 12.18 29.59
C LEU A 231 -2.17 13.33 29.14
N GLY A 232 -3.04 13.83 30.00
CA GLY A 232 -3.96 14.92 29.69
C GLY A 232 -3.24 16.22 29.27
N PRO A 233 -2.37 16.79 30.12
CA PRO A 233 -1.56 17.95 29.77
C PRO A 233 -0.70 17.74 28.50
N LEU A 234 -0.03 16.58 28.40
CA LEU A 234 0.83 16.25 27.26
C LEU A 234 0.01 16.18 25.96
N SER A 235 -1.16 15.55 25.97
CA SER A 235 -2.07 15.49 24.82
C SER A 235 -2.48 16.87 24.33
N LYS A 236 -2.77 17.78 25.27
CA LYS A 236 -3.12 19.16 24.96
C LYS A 236 -1.94 19.93 24.35
N GLU A 237 -0.74 19.82 24.92
CA GLU A 237 0.46 20.46 24.38
C GLU A 237 0.79 19.99 22.97
N ARG A 238 0.65 18.68 22.68
CA ARG A 238 0.82 18.12 21.35
C ARG A 238 -0.19 18.67 20.34
N ALA A 239 -1.46 18.80 20.74
CA ALA A 239 -2.49 19.43 19.92
C ALA A 239 -2.20 20.92 19.67
N ASP A 240 -1.77 21.65 20.69
CA ASP A 240 -1.42 23.07 20.60
C ASP A 240 -0.18 23.27 19.71
N ALA A 241 0.84 22.40 19.78
CA ALA A 241 2.02 22.44 18.92
C ALA A 241 1.66 22.30 17.43
N ILE A 242 0.77 21.35 17.10
CA ILE A 242 0.28 21.18 15.73
C ILE A 242 -0.54 22.39 15.26
N LYS A 243 -1.32 22.99 16.14
CA LYS A 243 -2.15 24.16 15.81
C LYS A 243 -1.31 25.38 15.44
N VAL A 244 -0.13 25.53 16.03
CA VAL A 244 0.78 26.65 15.80
C VAL A 244 1.60 26.47 14.51
N TYR A 245 1.82 25.23 14.08
CA TYR A 245 2.49 24.91 12.81
C TYR A 245 1.67 25.38 11.60
#